data_438e65bedb3b7bdb17d8737cc114f57e
#
_entry.id   438e65bedb3b7bdb17d8737cc114f57e
#
_cell.length_a   1.000
_cell.length_b   1.000
_cell.length_c   1.000
_cell.angle_alpha   90.00
_cell.angle_beta   90.00
_cell.angle_gamma   90.00
#
_symmetry.space_group_name_H-M   'P 1'
#
loop_
_entity.id
_entity.type
_entity.pdbx_description
1 polymer ?
#
loop_
_entity_poly.entity_id
_entity_poly.type
_entity_poly.pdbx_seq_one_letter_code
_entity_poly.pdbx_strand_id
1 'polypeptide(L)'
;EGLDPTLGEKLTVIDGSLDSLWEPDSHAIAIAVNLDDSGKLPNPGIYPAVGEKIKVTYGNGDTAYDVNYTVCALVDVPYNMSSRFYTMGYEAILSADALYRDAGEDNVFPMVYLFDTPSPEAEAAAESYLAQLTSDPDSPLMYESKATHRAYFQEFRMTFVILGGLLCAIIGIVGILNFFNAMMTAILARSREFAVLQSVGMTGRQLETMLLWEGLLYTLGSGLIAGLLSAAVNPLAGRLLESAYWFYSYHYTITPVLAMLPAFI
;
A
#
# COMPACT_ATOMS: atom_id res chain seq x y z
N GLU A 1 -6.23 19.33 17.65
CA GLU A 1 -5.90 18.27 18.61
C GLU A 1 -4.96 18.79 19.69
N GLY A 2 -5.05 18.22 20.92
CA GLY A 2 -4.08 18.41 21.99
C GLY A 2 -3.15 17.22 22.07
N LEU A 3 -1.83 17.44 22.04
CA LEU A 3 -0.83 16.40 22.20
C LEU A 3 -0.09 16.54 23.53
N ASP A 4 0.28 15.38 24.07
CA ASP A 4 1.20 15.31 25.21
C ASP A 4 2.64 15.64 24.73
N PRO A 5 3.47 16.35 25.53
CA PRO A 5 4.84 16.67 25.15
C PRO A 5 5.72 15.47 24.79
N THR A 6 5.46 14.30 25.37
CA THR A 6 6.19 13.07 25.05
C THR A 6 6.00 12.60 23.59
N LEU A 7 4.91 13.03 22.96
CA LEU A 7 4.65 12.78 21.55
C LEU A 7 5.34 13.78 20.62
N GLY A 8 5.76 14.93 21.15
CA GLY A 8 6.44 15.98 20.37
C GLY A 8 7.72 15.50 19.69
N GLU A 9 8.45 14.59 20.31
CA GLU A 9 9.68 13.99 19.73
C GLU A 9 9.42 13.13 18.49
N LYS A 10 8.18 12.68 18.31
CA LYS A 10 7.76 11.85 17.14
C LYS A 10 7.29 12.71 15.96
N LEU A 11 7.09 13.99 16.15
CA LEU A 11 6.72 14.92 15.10
C LEU A 11 7.95 15.30 14.26
N THR A 12 7.80 15.33 12.95
CA THR A 12 8.85 15.85 12.08
C THR A 12 8.60 17.31 11.77
N VAL A 13 9.46 18.21 12.26
CA VAL A 13 9.36 19.64 11.99
C VAL A 13 9.82 19.93 10.57
N ILE A 14 8.95 20.54 9.76
CA ILE A 14 9.21 20.95 8.38
C ILE A 14 9.67 22.40 8.34
N ASP A 15 9.07 23.26 9.16
CA ASP A 15 9.43 24.68 9.30
C ASP A 15 9.11 25.15 10.71
N GLY A 16 9.87 26.12 11.25
CA GLY A 16 9.69 26.67 12.60
C GLY A 16 10.30 25.83 13.71
N SER A 17 9.74 25.94 14.95
CA SER A 17 10.16 25.18 16.14
C SER A 17 8.96 24.85 17.02
N LEU A 18 9.02 23.70 17.70
CA LEU A 18 8.01 23.27 18.68
C LEU A 18 8.29 23.77 20.11
N ASP A 19 9.41 24.44 20.36
CA ASP A 19 9.80 24.83 21.73
C ASP A 19 8.69 25.65 22.43
N SER A 20 8.15 26.65 21.75
CA SER A 20 7.08 27.50 22.29
C SER A 20 5.73 26.78 22.45
N LEU A 21 5.53 25.64 21.79
CA LEU A 21 4.30 24.85 21.92
C LEU A 21 4.17 24.26 23.33
N TRP A 22 5.30 23.88 23.92
CA TRP A 22 5.37 23.20 25.23
C TRP A 22 5.63 24.13 26.41
N GLU A 23 5.71 25.47 26.17
CA GLU A 23 5.84 26.41 27.24
C GLU A 23 4.55 26.50 28.09
N PRO A 24 4.65 26.73 29.39
CA PRO A 24 3.50 26.99 30.23
C PRO A 24 2.69 28.18 29.68
N ASP A 25 1.37 28.09 29.71
CA ASP A 25 0.45 29.10 29.20
C ASP A 25 0.64 29.49 27.73
N SER A 26 1.22 28.59 26.96
CA SER A 26 1.47 28.80 25.56
C SER A 26 0.20 29.14 24.77
N HIS A 27 0.32 30.11 23.86
CA HIS A 27 -0.63 30.39 22.79
C HIS A 27 0.02 30.09 21.43
N ALA A 28 0.93 29.12 21.38
CA ALA A 28 1.50 28.59 20.16
C ALA A 28 0.66 27.42 19.62
N ILE A 29 0.66 27.26 18.32
CA ILE A 29 -0.03 26.18 17.61
C ILE A 29 0.87 25.68 16.49
N ALA A 30 0.95 24.37 16.35
CA ALA A 30 1.59 23.76 15.19
C ALA A 30 0.53 23.33 14.17
N ILE A 31 0.88 23.37 12.90
CA ILE A 31 0.00 22.97 11.80
C ILE A 31 0.52 21.70 11.19
N ALA A 32 -0.33 20.67 11.19
CA ALA A 32 -0.01 19.43 10.50
C ALA A 32 -0.13 19.63 8.98
N VAL A 33 0.92 19.22 8.27
CA VAL A 33 1.00 19.30 6.82
C VAL A 33 1.08 17.91 6.21
N ASN A 34 0.64 17.78 4.97
CA ASN A 34 0.76 16.53 4.23
C ASN A 34 1.92 16.66 3.23
N LEU A 35 2.93 15.81 3.37
CA LEU A 35 4.04 15.73 2.43
C LEU A 35 3.67 14.83 1.25
N ASP A 36 4.28 15.08 0.09
CA ASP A 36 4.22 14.17 -1.04
C ASP A 36 5.17 12.98 -0.86
N ASP A 37 5.12 12.01 -1.76
CA ASP A 37 5.97 10.80 -1.72
C ASP A 37 7.49 11.12 -1.80
N SER A 38 7.86 12.33 -2.20
CA SER A 38 9.24 12.81 -2.20
C SER A 38 9.67 13.52 -0.91
N GLY A 39 8.75 13.62 0.07
CA GLY A 39 8.96 14.32 1.33
C GLY A 39 8.91 15.84 1.22
N LYS A 40 8.32 16.36 0.14
CA LYS A 40 8.15 17.81 -0.06
C LYS A 40 6.73 18.23 0.27
N LEU A 41 6.59 19.48 0.70
CA LEU A 41 5.31 20.09 0.96
C LEU A 41 4.67 20.56 -0.37
N PRO A 42 3.63 19.87 -0.88
CA PRO A 42 2.91 20.34 -2.04
C PRO A 42 2.03 21.53 -1.65
N ASN A 43 1.95 22.55 -2.50
CA ASN A 43 1.08 23.71 -2.31
C ASN A 43 1.25 24.40 -0.94
N PRO A 44 2.46 24.90 -0.58
CA PRO A 44 2.69 25.50 0.74
C PRO A 44 1.75 26.65 1.06
N GLY A 45 1.18 27.33 0.07
CA GLY A 45 0.28 28.48 0.24
C GLY A 45 -1.13 28.15 0.80
N ILE A 46 -1.46 26.89 1.00
CA ILE A 46 -2.72 26.50 1.66
C ILE A 46 -2.59 26.43 3.19
N TYR A 47 -1.36 26.43 3.69
CA TYR A 47 -1.09 26.40 5.14
C TYR A 47 -0.72 27.81 5.62
N PRO A 48 -1.11 28.17 6.87
CA PRO A 48 -0.64 29.43 7.46
C PRO A 48 0.87 29.40 7.68
N ALA A 49 1.50 30.56 7.50
CA ALA A 49 2.94 30.67 7.67
C ALA A 49 3.36 30.65 9.14
N VAL A 50 4.59 30.20 9.41
CA VAL A 50 5.18 30.31 10.76
C VAL A 50 5.23 31.78 11.18
N GLY A 51 4.77 32.08 12.40
CA GLY A 51 4.61 33.42 12.93
C GLY A 51 3.27 34.09 12.62
N GLU A 52 2.44 33.51 11.76
CA GLU A 52 1.09 33.98 11.48
C GLU A 52 0.18 33.76 12.69
N LYS A 53 -0.75 34.69 12.91
CA LYS A 53 -1.77 34.57 13.96
C LYS A 53 -3.03 33.98 13.36
N ILE A 54 -3.47 32.88 13.93
CA ILE A 54 -4.73 32.25 13.57
C ILE A 54 -5.70 32.32 14.76
N LYS A 55 -6.96 32.37 14.43
CA LYS A 55 -8.05 32.42 15.38
C LYS A 55 -8.76 31.09 15.45
N VAL A 56 -8.87 30.53 16.63
CA VAL A 56 -9.61 29.29 16.87
C VAL A 56 -10.84 29.63 17.69
N THR A 57 -12.00 29.20 17.22
CA THR A 57 -13.27 29.42 17.92
C THR A 57 -13.65 28.17 18.71
N TYR A 58 -13.86 28.30 19.98
CA TYR A 58 -14.33 27.24 20.88
C TYR A 58 -15.81 27.46 21.22
N GLY A 59 -16.54 26.35 21.38
CA GLY A 59 -17.96 26.38 21.72
C GLY A 59 -18.90 26.47 20.52
N ASN A 60 -20.18 26.56 20.78
CA ASN A 60 -21.25 26.63 19.80
C ASN A 60 -22.23 27.77 20.05
N GLY A 61 -22.70 28.42 19.01
CA GLY A 61 -23.73 29.43 19.08
C GLY A 61 -23.36 30.59 20.00
N ASP A 62 -24.25 30.91 20.94
CA ASP A 62 -24.07 32.06 21.86
C ASP A 62 -22.97 31.88 22.92
N THR A 63 -22.43 30.68 23.07
CA THR A 63 -21.33 30.36 23.98
C THR A 63 -19.97 30.31 23.28
N ALA A 64 -19.92 30.60 21.99
CA ALA A 64 -18.68 30.56 21.22
C ALA A 64 -17.76 31.75 21.64
N TYR A 65 -16.48 31.46 21.78
CA TYR A 65 -15.43 32.46 22.03
C TYR A 65 -14.18 32.14 21.22
N ASP A 66 -13.42 33.17 20.95
CA ASP A 66 -12.26 33.13 20.09
C ASP A 66 -10.97 33.22 20.89
N VAL A 67 -10.02 32.33 20.58
CA VAL A 67 -8.65 32.39 21.11
C VAL A 67 -7.69 32.56 19.93
N ASN A 68 -6.73 33.47 20.08
CA ASN A 68 -5.71 33.72 19.07
C ASN A 68 -4.44 32.95 19.40
N TYR A 69 -3.96 32.19 18.43
CA TYR A 69 -2.71 31.42 18.49
C TYR A 69 -1.72 31.94 17.46
N THR A 70 -0.44 31.78 17.77
CA THR A 70 0.64 32.04 16.81
C THR A 70 1.17 30.71 16.26
N VAL A 71 1.22 30.56 14.96
CA VAL A 71 1.79 29.36 14.33
C VAL A 71 3.27 29.27 14.64
N CYS A 72 3.68 28.26 15.38
CA CYS A 72 5.07 28.05 15.78
C CYS A 72 5.84 27.11 14.85
N ALA A 73 5.13 26.14 14.25
CA ALA A 73 5.75 25.18 13.36
C ALA A 73 4.76 24.61 12.33
N LEU A 74 5.30 24.18 11.22
CA LEU A 74 4.67 23.23 10.29
C LEU A 74 5.27 21.86 10.57
N VAL A 75 4.43 20.84 10.76
CA VAL A 75 4.88 19.51 11.17
C VAL A 75 4.26 18.41 10.32
N ASP A 76 5.03 17.37 10.03
CA ASP A 76 4.50 16.11 9.57
C ASP A 76 4.21 15.22 10.79
N VAL A 77 2.98 14.72 10.85
CA VAL A 77 2.49 13.89 11.95
C VAL A 77 2.45 12.44 11.49
N PRO A 78 3.05 11.51 12.21
CA PRO A 78 2.92 10.08 11.90
C PRO A 78 1.44 9.67 11.81
N TYR A 79 1.12 8.85 10.81
CA TYR A 79 -0.26 8.47 10.48
C TYR A 79 -1.06 7.91 11.66
N ASN A 80 -0.41 7.21 12.57
CA ASN A 80 -1.03 6.59 13.74
C ASN A 80 -1.17 7.52 14.95
N MET A 81 -0.72 8.77 14.86
CA MET A 81 -0.75 9.73 15.99
C MET A 81 -1.90 10.71 15.91
N SER A 82 -2.69 10.71 14.86
CA SER A 82 -3.77 11.66 14.67
C SER A 82 -4.99 11.00 14.05
N SER A 83 -6.16 11.42 14.45
CA SER A 83 -7.43 10.98 13.86
C SER A 83 -7.71 11.57 12.47
N ARG A 84 -6.82 12.37 11.95
CA ARG A 84 -6.82 13.06 10.65
C ARG A 84 -8.19 13.19 9.99
N PHE A 85 -8.86 14.29 10.24
CA PHE A 85 -10.10 14.63 9.53
C PHE A 85 -9.75 15.32 8.20
N TYR A 86 -9.61 14.54 7.14
CA TYR A 86 -9.18 15.02 5.81
C TYR A 86 -10.17 15.94 5.09
N THR A 87 -11.34 16.20 5.65
CA THR A 87 -12.44 16.72 4.83
C THR A 87 -12.55 18.24 4.78
N MET A 88 -11.93 18.99 5.73
CA MET A 88 -12.10 20.45 5.79
C MET A 88 -10.87 21.19 6.38
N GLY A 89 -9.84 21.38 5.57
CA GLY A 89 -8.71 22.23 5.97
C GLY A 89 -7.51 21.46 6.50
N TYR A 90 -6.71 22.12 7.32
CA TYR A 90 -5.51 21.56 7.96
C TYR A 90 -5.78 21.24 9.43
N GLU A 91 -5.07 20.29 9.96
CA GLU A 91 -5.11 19.93 11.35
C GLU A 91 -4.22 20.86 12.17
N ALA A 92 -4.75 21.33 13.29
CA ALA A 92 -4.07 22.24 14.22
C ALA A 92 -3.75 21.51 15.52
N ILE A 93 -2.49 21.58 15.95
CA ILE A 93 -1.94 20.89 17.10
C ILE A 93 -1.58 21.87 18.18
N LEU A 94 -2.11 21.66 19.37
CA LEU A 94 -1.83 22.39 20.59
C LEU A 94 -1.13 21.46 21.60
N SER A 95 -0.49 22.02 22.63
CA SER A 95 -0.22 21.20 23.82
C SER A 95 -1.54 20.79 24.48
N ALA A 96 -1.58 19.61 25.07
CA ALA A 96 -2.77 19.14 25.79
C ALA A 96 -3.22 20.14 26.85
N ASP A 97 -2.27 20.71 27.60
CA ASP A 97 -2.55 21.73 28.64
C ASP A 97 -3.23 22.98 28.08
N ALA A 98 -2.74 23.48 26.92
CA ALA A 98 -3.35 24.63 26.26
C ALA A 98 -4.77 24.30 25.77
N LEU A 99 -4.99 23.09 25.23
CA LEU A 99 -6.31 22.67 24.80
C LEU A 99 -7.29 22.56 25.99
N TYR A 100 -6.88 21.92 27.09
CA TYR A 100 -7.71 21.84 28.31
C TYR A 100 -8.03 23.20 28.91
N ARG A 101 -7.05 24.09 28.96
CA ARG A 101 -7.23 25.47 29.45
C ARG A 101 -8.23 26.25 28.60
N ASP A 102 -8.09 26.18 27.26
CA ASP A 102 -8.80 27.05 26.34
C ASP A 102 -10.16 26.48 25.91
N ALA A 103 -10.33 25.15 25.84
CA ALA A 103 -11.61 24.51 25.53
C ALA A 103 -12.45 24.19 26.78
N GLY A 104 -11.82 24.12 27.96
CA GLY A 104 -12.42 23.65 29.21
C GLY A 104 -12.39 22.12 29.34
N GLU A 105 -12.06 21.63 30.52
CA GLU A 105 -11.88 20.20 30.79
C GLU A 105 -13.12 19.37 30.45
N ASP A 106 -14.31 19.88 30.68
CA ASP A 106 -15.56 19.18 30.38
C ASP A 106 -15.85 19.00 28.87
N ASN A 107 -15.14 19.75 28.02
CA ASN A 107 -15.33 19.76 26.57
C ASN A 107 -14.25 18.99 25.83
N VAL A 108 -13.24 18.49 26.53
CA VAL A 108 -12.11 17.75 25.96
C VAL A 108 -12.12 16.32 26.47
N PHE A 109 -12.03 15.38 25.58
CA PHE A 109 -11.90 13.96 25.94
C PHE A 109 -10.79 13.31 25.11
N PRO A 110 -10.09 12.32 25.66
CA PRO A 110 -9.08 11.59 24.93
C PRO A 110 -9.70 10.85 23.75
N MET A 111 -9.21 11.11 22.54
CA MET A 111 -9.66 10.44 21.34
C MET A 111 -8.80 9.24 20.97
N VAL A 112 -7.50 9.32 21.26
CA VAL A 112 -6.54 8.28 20.88
C VAL A 112 -5.60 8.04 22.05
N TYR A 113 -5.43 6.77 22.41
CA TYR A 113 -4.39 6.32 23.32
C TYR A 113 -3.31 5.57 22.55
N LEU A 114 -2.09 6.08 22.58
CA LEU A 114 -0.93 5.46 21.95
C LEU A 114 -0.05 4.82 22.99
N PHE A 115 0.37 3.59 22.74
CA PHE A 115 1.32 2.90 23.60
C PHE A 115 2.16 1.91 22.80
N ASP A 116 3.40 1.72 23.22
CA ASP A 116 4.30 0.71 22.71
C ASP A 116 4.38 -0.46 23.70
N THR A 117 4.60 -1.64 23.18
CA THR A 117 4.79 -2.85 24.00
C THR A 117 6.28 -3.22 24.05
N PRO A 118 6.82 -3.64 25.23
CA PRO A 118 8.22 -3.88 25.41
C PRO A 118 8.71 -5.18 24.74
N SER A 119 7.81 -6.08 24.37
CA SER A 119 8.15 -7.37 23.75
C SER A 119 7.03 -7.90 22.87
N PRO A 120 7.32 -8.85 21.95
CA PRO A 120 6.29 -9.51 21.14
C PRO A 120 5.23 -10.26 21.96
N GLU A 121 5.62 -10.82 23.12
CA GLU A 121 4.69 -11.52 24.02
C GLU A 121 3.71 -10.51 24.66
N ALA A 122 4.21 -9.34 25.06
CA ALA A 122 3.40 -8.25 25.58
C ALA A 122 2.47 -7.68 24.49
N GLU A 123 2.94 -7.60 23.24
CA GLU A 123 2.12 -7.21 22.09
C GLU A 123 0.94 -8.18 21.91
N ALA A 124 1.18 -9.49 21.90
CA ALA A 124 0.13 -10.50 21.76
C ALA A 124 -0.88 -10.47 22.92
N ALA A 125 -0.41 -10.23 24.15
CA ALA A 125 -1.28 -10.09 25.31
C ALA A 125 -2.14 -8.82 25.24
N ALA A 126 -1.56 -7.69 24.85
CA ALA A 126 -2.27 -6.43 24.61
C ALA A 126 -3.32 -6.57 23.51
N GLU A 127 -2.99 -7.21 22.39
CA GLU A 127 -3.94 -7.48 21.32
C GLU A 127 -5.13 -8.31 21.77
N SER A 128 -4.88 -9.39 22.53
CA SER A 128 -5.95 -10.23 23.06
C SER A 128 -6.87 -9.45 24.00
N TYR A 129 -6.29 -8.57 24.82
CA TYR A 129 -7.05 -7.70 25.73
C TYR A 129 -7.88 -6.67 24.97
N LEU A 130 -7.28 -6.00 23.99
CA LEU A 130 -7.97 -4.99 23.17
C LEU A 130 -9.09 -5.61 22.33
N ALA A 131 -8.84 -6.77 21.73
CA ALA A 131 -9.86 -7.52 21.00
C ALA A 131 -11.05 -7.90 21.88
N GLN A 132 -10.81 -8.27 23.14
CA GLN A 132 -11.88 -8.53 24.09
C GLN A 132 -12.64 -7.26 24.49
N LEU A 133 -11.93 -6.16 24.73
CA LEU A 133 -12.50 -4.86 25.10
C LEU A 133 -13.39 -4.27 23.99
N THR A 134 -13.05 -4.51 22.74
CA THR A 134 -13.77 -4.02 21.56
C THR A 134 -14.70 -5.05 20.93
N SER A 135 -14.89 -6.21 21.58
CA SER A 135 -15.73 -7.31 21.06
C SER A 135 -17.24 -7.01 21.09
N ASP A 136 -17.65 -6.06 21.91
CA ASP A 136 -19.05 -5.61 21.96
C ASP A 136 -19.33 -4.73 20.72
N PRO A 137 -20.32 -5.08 19.87
CA PRO A 137 -20.72 -4.26 18.73
C PRO A 137 -21.13 -2.82 19.08
N ASP A 138 -21.61 -2.62 20.31
CA ASP A 138 -22.01 -1.29 20.83
C ASP A 138 -20.85 -0.56 21.52
N SER A 139 -19.64 -1.13 21.54
CA SER A 139 -18.46 -0.47 22.09
C SER A 139 -18.09 0.76 21.28
N PRO A 140 -17.92 1.93 21.91
CA PRO A 140 -17.41 3.12 21.23
C PRO A 140 -15.90 3.04 20.94
N LEU A 141 -15.23 2.00 21.45
CA LEU A 141 -13.79 1.84 21.34
C LEU A 141 -13.42 1.02 20.12
N MET A 142 -12.41 1.46 19.40
CA MET A 142 -11.74 0.72 18.33
C MET A 142 -10.24 0.67 18.63
N TYR A 143 -9.58 -0.37 18.17
CA TYR A 143 -8.12 -0.44 18.26
C TYR A 143 -7.49 -0.74 16.92
N GLU A 144 -6.30 -0.22 16.75
CA GLU A 144 -5.42 -0.51 15.61
C GLU A 144 -4.07 -0.98 16.14
N SER A 145 -3.51 -2.00 15.50
CA SER A 145 -2.21 -2.56 15.87
C SER A 145 -1.39 -2.87 14.61
N LYS A 146 -0.11 -3.15 14.79
CA LYS A 146 0.74 -3.64 13.69
C LYS A 146 0.18 -4.93 13.07
N ALA A 147 -0.47 -5.79 13.86
CA ALA A 147 -1.04 -7.04 13.36
C ALA A 147 -2.32 -6.78 12.55
N THR A 148 -3.21 -5.87 12.99
CA THR A 148 -4.41 -5.49 12.23
C THR A 148 -4.04 -4.86 10.90
N HIS A 149 -3.09 -3.91 10.87
CA HIS A 149 -2.61 -3.31 9.62
C HIS A 149 -1.93 -4.34 8.69
N ARG A 150 -1.15 -5.27 9.26
CA ARG A 150 -0.55 -6.35 8.48
C ARG A 150 -1.60 -7.30 7.88
N ALA A 151 -2.65 -7.60 8.62
CA ALA A 151 -3.77 -8.41 8.13
C ALA A 151 -4.49 -7.71 6.97
N TYR A 152 -4.85 -6.43 7.11
CA TYR A 152 -5.46 -5.64 6.02
C TYR A 152 -4.57 -5.59 4.77
N PHE A 153 -3.27 -5.39 4.95
CA PHE A 153 -2.35 -5.41 3.82
C PHE A 153 -2.28 -6.78 3.13
N GLN A 154 -2.31 -7.87 3.92
CA GLN A 154 -2.32 -9.22 3.36
C GLN A 154 -3.61 -9.51 2.58
N GLU A 155 -4.77 -9.11 3.10
CA GLU A 155 -6.06 -9.24 2.41
C GLU A 155 -6.08 -8.43 1.10
N PHE A 156 -5.63 -7.18 1.15
CA PHE A 156 -5.48 -6.33 -0.03
C PHE A 156 -4.57 -7.00 -1.07
N ARG A 157 -3.38 -7.44 -0.67
CA ARG A 157 -2.44 -8.14 -1.54
C ARG A 157 -3.05 -9.42 -2.13
N MET A 158 -3.76 -10.21 -1.32
CA MET A 158 -4.38 -11.46 -1.76
C MET A 158 -5.44 -11.21 -2.84
N THR A 159 -6.20 -10.14 -2.73
CA THR A 159 -7.17 -9.74 -3.76
C THR A 159 -6.50 -9.55 -5.12
N PHE A 160 -5.37 -8.84 -5.18
CA PHE A 160 -4.62 -8.66 -6.43
C PHE A 160 -4.00 -9.96 -6.93
N VAL A 161 -3.49 -10.81 -6.04
CA VAL A 161 -2.94 -12.12 -6.41
C VAL A 161 -4.02 -13.02 -7.02
N ILE A 162 -5.22 -13.05 -6.43
CA ILE A 162 -6.34 -13.86 -6.94
C ILE A 162 -6.84 -13.31 -8.28
N LEU A 163 -7.11 -12.02 -8.38
CA LEU A 163 -7.61 -11.41 -9.62
C LEU A 163 -6.58 -11.52 -10.75
N GLY A 164 -5.32 -11.18 -10.47
CA GLY A 164 -4.23 -11.29 -11.44
C GLY A 164 -3.96 -12.75 -11.84
N GLY A 165 -3.97 -13.66 -10.87
CA GLY A 165 -3.82 -15.10 -11.11
C GLY A 165 -4.95 -15.66 -11.99
N LEU A 166 -6.19 -15.25 -11.76
CA LEU A 166 -7.35 -15.64 -12.56
C LEU A 166 -7.21 -15.15 -14.01
N LEU A 167 -6.84 -13.89 -14.21
CA LEU A 167 -6.60 -13.34 -15.54
C LEU A 167 -5.46 -14.07 -16.25
N CYS A 168 -4.35 -14.32 -15.56
CA CYS A 168 -3.23 -15.08 -16.11
C CYS A 168 -3.64 -16.51 -16.48
N ALA A 169 -4.46 -17.18 -15.67
CA ALA A 169 -4.97 -18.51 -15.94
C ALA A 169 -5.85 -18.53 -17.21
N ILE A 170 -6.77 -17.56 -17.36
CA ILE A 170 -7.61 -17.44 -18.57
C ILE A 170 -6.75 -17.23 -19.80
N ILE A 171 -5.80 -16.30 -19.77
CA ILE A 171 -4.89 -16.03 -20.89
C ILE A 171 -4.04 -17.27 -21.20
N GLY A 172 -3.57 -17.98 -20.16
CA GLY A 172 -2.83 -19.23 -20.31
C GLY A 172 -3.65 -20.32 -21.01
N ILE A 173 -4.91 -20.53 -20.61
CA ILE A 173 -5.81 -21.49 -21.24
C ILE A 173 -6.04 -21.14 -22.73
N VAL A 174 -6.30 -19.86 -23.01
CA VAL A 174 -6.47 -19.40 -24.39
C VAL A 174 -5.19 -19.63 -25.20
N GLY A 175 -4.01 -19.39 -24.61
CA GLY A 175 -2.72 -19.66 -25.25
C GLY A 175 -2.53 -21.14 -25.56
N ILE A 176 -2.84 -22.03 -24.62
CA ILE A 176 -2.76 -23.50 -24.82
C ILE A 176 -3.72 -23.95 -25.93
N LEU A 177 -4.98 -23.47 -25.93
CA LEU A 177 -5.95 -23.80 -26.96
C LEU A 177 -5.51 -23.33 -28.36
N ASN A 178 -4.95 -22.13 -28.47
CA ASN A 178 -4.40 -21.62 -29.71
C ASN A 178 -3.21 -22.42 -30.20
N PHE A 179 -2.30 -22.80 -29.30
CA PHE A 179 -1.18 -23.67 -29.61
C PHE A 179 -1.66 -25.03 -30.15
N PHE A 180 -2.63 -25.64 -29.45
CA PHE A 180 -3.21 -26.94 -29.88
C PHE A 180 -3.86 -26.84 -31.26
N ASN A 181 -4.62 -25.77 -31.49
CA ASN A 181 -5.25 -25.56 -32.81
C ASN A 181 -4.23 -25.33 -33.92
N ALA A 182 -3.15 -24.57 -33.64
CA ALA A 182 -2.07 -24.36 -34.61
C ALA A 182 -1.34 -25.67 -34.96
N MET A 183 -1.01 -26.50 -33.95
CA MET A 183 -0.36 -27.79 -34.15
C MET A 183 -1.24 -28.77 -34.91
N MET A 184 -2.54 -28.88 -34.56
CA MET A 184 -3.49 -29.72 -35.29
C MET A 184 -3.60 -29.33 -36.76
N THR A 185 -3.68 -28.02 -37.03
CA THR A 185 -3.74 -27.48 -38.39
C THR A 185 -2.45 -27.82 -39.18
N ALA A 186 -1.28 -27.65 -38.56
CA ALA A 186 0.00 -27.99 -39.18
C ALA A 186 0.13 -29.48 -39.49
N ILE A 187 -0.30 -30.35 -38.57
CA ILE A 187 -0.31 -31.81 -38.76
C ILE A 187 -1.25 -32.19 -39.92
N LEU A 188 -2.46 -31.66 -39.95
CA LEU A 188 -3.44 -31.95 -41.00
C LEU A 188 -2.96 -31.47 -42.40
N ALA A 189 -2.37 -30.26 -42.45
CA ALA A 189 -1.83 -29.71 -43.69
C ALA A 189 -0.70 -30.58 -44.30
N ARG A 190 0.10 -31.23 -43.42
CA ARG A 190 1.25 -32.07 -43.80
C ARG A 190 0.94 -33.56 -43.83
N SER A 191 -0.33 -33.95 -43.73
CA SER A 191 -0.74 -35.37 -43.68
C SER A 191 -0.27 -36.20 -44.85
N ARG A 192 -0.22 -35.65 -46.07
CA ARG A 192 0.31 -36.30 -47.26
C ARG A 192 1.82 -36.56 -47.18
N GLU A 193 2.59 -35.60 -46.62
CA GLU A 193 4.03 -35.76 -46.39
C GLU A 193 4.29 -36.90 -45.41
N PHE A 194 3.51 -37.00 -44.34
CA PHE A 194 3.61 -38.06 -43.35
C PHE A 194 3.26 -39.44 -43.96
N ALA A 195 2.24 -39.49 -44.82
CA ALA A 195 1.91 -40.73 -45.53
C ALA A 195 3.04 -41.19 -46.45
N VAL A 196 3.73 -40.25 -47.13
CA VAL A 196 4.92 -40.59 -47.98
C VAL A 196 6.06 -41.10 -47.11
N LEU A 197 6.36 -40.45 -45.96
CA LEU A 197 7.41 -40.88 -45.04
C LEU A 197 7.14 -42.28 -44.47
N GLN A 198 5.90 -42.61 -44.14
CA GLN A 198 5.50 -43.95 -43.73
C GLN A 198 5.59 -44.99 -44.85
N SER A 199 5.29 -44.59 -46.07
CA SER A 199 5.43 -45.52 -47.24
C SER A 199 6.89 -45.87 -47.59
N VAL A 200 7.85 -45.01 -47.22
CA VAL A 200 9.30 -45.23 -47.34
C VAL A 200 9.86 -46.04 -46.15
N GLY A 201 9.02 -46.36 -45.13
CA GLY A 201 9.39 -47.23 -44.01
C GLY A 201 9.49 -46.55 -42.67
N MET A 202 9.07 -45.30 -42.52
CA MET A 202 8.99 -44.61 -41.21
C MET A 202 7.93 -45.29 -40.34
N THR A 203 8.31 -45.65 -39.10
CA THR A 203 7.37 -46.25 -38.16
C THR A 203 6.51 -45.15 -37.47
N GLY A 204 5.32 -45.50 -36.99
CA GLY A 204 4.45 -44.60 -36.27
C GLY A 204 5.14 -43.91 -35.06
N ARG A 205 5.96 -44.67 -34.30
CA ARG A 205 6.74 -44.13 -33.18
C ARG A 205 7.79 -43.09 -33.62
N GLN A 206 8.40 -43.26 -34.76
CA GLN A 206 9.36 -42.27 -35.29
C GLN A 206 8.63 -40.98 -35.68
N LEU A 207 7.43 -41.10 -36.27
CA LEU A 207 6.58 -39.95 -36.59
C LEU A 207 6.14 -39.20 -35.33
N GLU A 208 5.65 -39.92 -34.32
CA GLU A 208 5.30 -39.32 -33.00
C GLU A 208 6.48 -38.58 -32.38
N THR A 209 7.67 -39.21 -32.35
CA THR A 209 8.88 -38.60 -31.81
C THR A 209 9.27 -37.34 -32.60
N MET A 210 9.14 -37.35 -33.90
CA MET A 210 9.39 -36.17 -34.74
C MET A 210 8.44 -35.04 -34.42
N LEU A 211 7.14 -35.30 -34.24
CA LEU A 211 6.14 -34.31 -33.90
C LEU A 211 6.36 -33.76 -32.47
N LEU A 212 6.77 -34.63 -31.54
CA LEU A 212 7.13 -34.18 -30.18
C LEU A 212 8.33 -33.23 -30.19
N TRP A 213 9.37 -33.53 -30.96
CA TRP A 213 10.51 -32.63 -31.11
C TRP A 213 10.13 -31.29 -31.77
N GLU A 214 9.25 -31.33 -32.77
CA GLU A 214 8.74 -30.14 -33.42
C GLU A 214 7.97 -29.28 -32.43
N GLY A 215 7.07 -29.86 -31.62
CA GLY A 215 6.34 -29.19 -30.55
C GLY A 215 7.25 -28.59 -29.45
N LEU A 216 8.29 -29.36 -29.07
CA LEU A 216 9.29 -28.91 -28.09
C LEU A 216 10.08 -27.70 -28.62
N LEU A 217 10.49 -27.72 -29.88
CA LEU A 217 11.21 -26.59 -30.50
C LEU A 217 10.33 -25.32 -30.54
N TYR A 218 9.04 -25.44 -30.89
CA TYR A 218 8.10 -24.34 -30.85
C TYR A 218 7.92 -23.79 -29.43
N THR A 219 7.81 -24.67 -28.43
CA THR A 219 7.66 -24.29 -27.03
C THR A 219 8.91 -23.56 -26.51
N LEU A 220 10.10 -24.10 -26.81
CA LEU A 220 11.35 -23.45 -26.41
C LEU A 220 11.56 -22.10 -27.12
N GLY A 221 11.24 -22.01 -28.40
CA GLY A 221 11.32 -20.77 -29.17
C GLY A 221 10.37 -19.71 -28.65
N SER A 222 9.10 -20.06 -28.42
CA SER A 222 8.12 -19.14 -27.84
C SER A 222 8.47 -18.73 -26.40
N GLY A 223 8.95 -19.68 -25.60
CA GLY A 223 9.41 -19.41 -24.23
C GLY A 223 10.61 -18.45 -24.17
N LEU A 224 11.54 -18.58 -25.11
CA LEU A 224 12.68 -17.66 -25.22
C LEU A 224 12.23 -16.26 -25.60
N ILE A 225 11.34 -16.13 -26.60
CA ILE A 225 10.77 -14.82 -26.98
C ILE A 225 9.97 -14.21 -25.82
N ALA A 226 9.14 -14.99 -25.15
CA ALA A 226 8.37 -14.54 -23.99
C ALA A 226 9.28 -14.09 -22.84
N GLY A 227 10.37 -14.83 -22.58
CA GLY A 227 11.39 -14.47 -21.58
C GLY A 227 12.10 -13.16 -21.92
N LEU A 228 12.49 -12.95 -23.17
CA LEU A 228 13.12 -11.70 -23.62
C LEU A 228 12.16 -10.50 -23.51
N LEU A 229 10.91 -10.68 -23.93
CA LEU A 229 9.87 -9.63 -23.79
C LEU A 229 9.59 -9.33 -22.32
N SER A 230 9.48 -10.34 -21.49
CA SER A 230 9.30 -10.19 -20.04
C SER A 230 10.47 -9.43 -19.42
N ALA A 231 11.72 -9.76 -19.78
CA ALA A 231 12.90 -9.05 -19.29
C ALA A 231 12.96 -7.58 -19.73
N ALA A 232 12.37 -7.24 -20.87
CA ALA A 232 12.32 -5.85 -21.36
C ALA A 232 11.16 -5.06 -20.74
N VAL A 233 9.96 -5.65 -20.63
CA VAL A 233 8.73 -4.95 -20.22
C VAL A 233 8.59 -4.87 -18.69
N ASN A 234 8.90 -5.94 -17.95
CA ASN A 234 8.70 -5.97 -16.51
C ASN A 234 9.49 -4.88 -15.74
N PRO A 235 10.76 -4.58 -16.04
CA PRO A 235 11.47 -3.50 -15.37
C PRO A 235 10.83 -2.12 -15.62
N LEU A 236 10.27 -1.89 -16.80
CA LEU A 236 9.59 -0.64 -17.11
C LEU A 236 8.29 -0.51 -16.31
N ALA A 237 7.47 -1.55 -16.29
CA ALA A 237 6.25 -1.61 -15.49
C ALA A 237 6.55 -1.52 -13.99
N GLY A 238 7.61 -2.20 -13.52
CA GLY A 238 8.05 -2.16 -12.13
C GLY A 238 8.45 -0.76 -11.67
N ARG A 239 9.23 -0.03 -12.48
CA ARG A 239 9.62 1.35 -12.17
C ARG A 239 8.43 2.31 -12.14
N LEU A 240 7.45 2.12 -13.02
CA LEU A 240 6.22 2.90 -12.99
C LEU A 240 5.42 2.66 -11.70
N LEU A 241 5.36 1.43 -11.23
CA LEU A 241 4.72 1.09 -9.96
C LEU A 241 5.51 1.62 -8.75
N GLU A 242 6.84 1.56 -8.77
CA GLU A 242 7.69 2.17 -7.73
C GLU A 242 7.49 3.70 -7.63
N SER A 243 7.29 4.36 -8.76
CA SER A 243 7.01 5.81 -8.75
C SER A 243 5.60 6.16 -8.27
N ALA A 244 4.67 5.22 -8.34
CA ALA A 244 3.28 5.42 -7.94
C ALA A 244 3.01 5.00 -6.47
N TYR A 245 3.79 4.08 -5.94
CA TYR A 245 3.56 3.48 -4.61
C TYR A 245 4.84 3.45 -3.79
N TRP A 246 4.94 4.31 -2.77
CA TRP A 246 6.10 4.45 -1.88
C TRP A 246 6.52 3.16 -1.16
N PHE A 247 5.59 2.22 -0.96
CA PHE A 247 5.82 0.93 -0.27
C PHE A 247 6.16 -0.22 -1.21
N TYR A 248 6.17 0.02 -2.54
CA TYR A 248 6.44 -1.01 -3.53
C TYR A 248 7.90 -0.98 -3.95
N SER A 249 8.56 -2.12 -3.89
CA SER A 249 9.94 -2.34 -4.37
C SER A 249 9.92 -3.43 -5.43
N TYR A 250 10.38 -3.10 -6.62
CA TYR A 250 10.39 -4.02 -7.75
C TYR A 250 11.63 -4.95 -7.69
N HIS A 251 11.36 -6.25 -7.68
CA HIS A 251 12.39 -7.28 -7.83
C HIS A 251 12.06 -8.17 -9.03
N TYR A 252 12.91 -8.13 -10.04
CA TYR A 252 12.74 -9.02 -11.20
C TYR A 252 12.91 -10.49 -10.82
N THR A 253 11.92 -11.31 -11.13
CA THR A 253 12.00 -12.76 -10.95
C THR A 253 11.67 -13.48 -12.25
N ILE A 254 12.51 -14.43 -12.66
CA ILE A 254 12.28 -15.28 -13.84
C ILE A 254 11.45 -16.53 -13.52
N THR A 255 11.23 -16.81 -12.24
CA THR A 255 10.54 -18.01 -11.74
C THR A 255 9.17 -18.24 -12.39
N PRO A 256 8.28 -17.22 -12.58
CA PRO A 256 6.97 -17.44 -13.22
C PRO A 256 7.11 -17.91 -14.69
N VAL A 257 8.09 -17.41 -15.43
CA VAL A 257 8.34 -17.80 -16.81
C VAL A 257 8.79 -19.26 -16.88
N LEU A 258 9.70 -19.66 -15.98
CA LEU A 258 10.17 -21.04 -15.90
C LEU A 258 9.08 -22.03 -15.46
N ALA A 259 8.20 -21.59 -14.55
CA ALA A 259 7.09 -22.43 -14.07
C ALA A 259 6.03 -22.71 -15.14
N MET A 260 5.95 -21.89 -16.20
CA MET A 260 5.01 -22.10 -17.30
C MET A 260 5.55 -23.10 -18.35
N LEU A 261 6.86 -23.34 -18.45
CA LEU A 261 7.43 -24.25 -19.45
C LEU A 261 6.86 -25.68 -19.42
N PRO A 262 6.66 -26.32 -18.22
CA PRO A 262 6.10 -27.69 -18.19
C PRO A 262 4.65 -27.78 -18.67
N ALA A 263 3.89 -26.69 -18.72
CA ALA A 263 2.50 -26.69 -19.18
C ALA A 263 2.39 -26.84 -20.69
N PHE A 264 3.50 -26.67 -21.44
CA PHE A 264 3.55 -26.75 -22.90
C PHE A 264 4.30 -27.99 -23.39
N ILE A 265 4.83 -28.80 -22.50
CA ILE A 265 5.50 -30.06 -22.77
C ILE A 265 4.55 -31.22 -22.46
#